data_ef390076a7e24262200ea1f1c4160425
#
_entry.id   ef390076a7e24262200ea1f1c4160425
#
_cell.length_a   1.000
_cell.length_b   1.000
_cell.length_c   1.000
_cell.angle_alpha   90.00
_cell.angle_beta   90.00
_cell.angle_gamma   90.00
#
_symmetry.space_group_name_H-M   'P 1'
#
loop_
_entity.id
_entity.type
_entity.pdbx_description
1 polymer ?
#
loop_
_entity_poly.entity_id
_entity_poly.type
_entity_poly.pdbx_seq_one_letter_code
_entity_poly.pdbx_strand_id
1 'polypeptide(L)'
;MNFGYLIFASDNSDVDYNKLAYSLALSIKNTQKWGYNNVALVTSTPDTVKEFKSPWVFDHVIEWDKEKGWDGRSWMDQLSPFDYTVCLDADMLFSRDISHQIDYFVENSELYIPSKSYTYRGEVVSNNFYRTAFEKNNLPNLYSFFTFFKKDSILAKEFFTLGRHIIKNPIEFKNTFFPDFKPRVVGTDEAFALSAKILDIQNEMSYDLDFPKVVHMKPMVQNWPWAADVWSNHVGFYFNTKNEIKIGNHRQYDIVHYVEKDTITDEIISLQEEVLWQK
;
A
#
# COMPACT_ATOMS: atom_id res chain seq x y z
N MET A 1 -9.42 2.06 21.12
CA MET A 1 -8.39 2.43 20.12
C MET A 1 -9.10 2.79 18.83
N ASN A 2 -8.92 3.99 18.29
CA ASN A 2 -9.47 4.39 17.00
C ASN A 2 -8.45 4.09 15.89
N PHE A 3 -8.42 2.83 15.45
CA PHE A 3 -7.53 2.33 14.40
C PHE A 3 -8.31 2.07 13.12
N GLY A 4 -7.67 2.28 11.95
CA GLY A 4 -8.22 1.89 10.67
C GLY A 4 -7.23 1.92 9.51
N TYR A 5 -7.69 1.35 8.39
CA TYR A 5 -6.98 1.36 7.12
C TYR A 5 -7.47 2.53 6.26
N LEU A 6 -6.54 3.22 5.63
CA LEU A 6 -6.83 4.28 4.66
C LEU A 6 -6.40 3.81 3.28
N ILE A 7 -7.34 3.76 2.34
CA ILE A 7 -7.10 3.35 0.96
C ILE A 7 -7.26 4.58 0.07
N PHE A 8 -6.28 4.84 -0.78
CA PHE A 8 -6.37 5.91 -1.76
C PHE A 8 -6.69 5.33 -3.13
N ALA A 9 -7.83 5.73 -3.71
CA ALA A 9 -8.29 5.32 -5.02
C ALA A 9 -8.69 6.54 -5.86
N SER A 10 -7.80 6.95 -6.75
CA SER A 10 -8.11 8.00 -7.74
C SER A 10 -8.25 7.34 -9.09
N ASP A 11 -9.49 7.23 -9.57
CA ASP A 11 -9.77 6.65 -10.87
C ASP A 11 -9.10 7.43 -11.99
N ASN A 12 -8.64 6.68 -12.99
CA ASN A 12 -8.20 7.21 -14.27
C ASN A 12 -9.01 6.55 -15.40
N SER A 13 -8.77 6.95 -16.65
CA SER A 13 -9.52 6.43 -17.81
C SER A 13 -9.40 4.91 -18.03
N ASP A 14 -8.36 4.29 -17.48
CA ASP A 14 -7.98 2.93 -17.85
C ASP A 14 -8.19 1.94 -16.70
N VAL A 15 -8.31 2.42 -15.45
CA VAL A 15 -8.38 1.58 -14.25
C VAL A 15 -9.43 2.09 -13.27
N ASP A 16 -10.36 1.23 -12.89
CA ASP A 16 -11.31 1.44 -11.80
C ASP A 16 -10.64 1.12 -10.45
N TYR A 17 -10.01 2.14 -9.86
CA TYR A 17 -9.37 2.01 -8.56
C TYR A 17 -10.38 1.86 -7.42
N ASN A 18 -11.62 2.32 -7.56
CA ASN A 18 -12.67 2.09 -6.57
C ASN A 18 -13.03 0.61 -6.47
N LYS A 19 -13.10 -0.10 -7.60
CA LYS A 19 -13.30 -1.56 -7.64
C LYS A 19 -12.15 -2.30 -6.93
N LEU A 20 -10.89 -1.90 -7.14
CA LEU A 20 -9.74 -2.50 -6.48
C LEU A 20 -9.79 -2.24 -4.96
N ALA A 21 -10.06 -1.00 -4.55
CA ALA A 21 -10.22 -0.62 -3.16
C ALA A 21 -11.38 -1.37 -2.49
N TYR A 22 -12.48 -1.64 -3.22
CA TYR A 22 -13.59 -2.43 -2.73
C TYR A 22 -13.18 -3.87 -2.44
N SER A 23 -12.45 -4.52 -3.35
CA SER A 23 -11.90 -5.85 -3.11
C SER A 23 -10.92 -5.89 -1.92
N LEU A 24 -10.07 -4.87 -1.79
CA LEU A 24 -9.20 -4.74 -0.61
C LEU A 24 -10.01 -4.59 0.68
N ALA A 25 -11.03 -3.72 0.72
CA ALA A 25 -11.89 -3.53 1.88
C ALA A 25 -12.63 -4.82 2.26
N LEU A 26 -13.16 -5.57 1.28
CA LEU A 26 -13.75 -6.89 1.51
C LEU A 26 -12.74 -7.85 2.14
N SER A 27 -11.49 -7.89 1.66
CA SER A 27 -10.45 -8.74 2.22
C SER A 27 -10.12 -8.38 3.67
N ILE A 28 -10.09 -7.08 3.99
CA ILE A 28 -9.90 -6.57 5.36
C ILE A 28 -11.07 -7.01 6.26
N LYS A 29 -12.32 -6.76 5.84
CA LYS A 29 -13.51 -7.17 6.60
C LYS A 29 -13.56 -8.70 6.80
N ASN A 30 -13.07 -9.46 5.83
CA ASN A 30 -13.04 -10.93 5.88
C ASN A 30 -11.94 -11.50 6.76
N THR A 31 -10.85 -10.78 6.99
CA THR A 31 -9.67 -11.34 7.68
C THR A 31 -9.41 -10.70 9.03
N GLN A 32 -9.64 -9.40 9.18
CA GLN A 32 -9.28 -8.68 10.39
C GLN A 32 -10.33 -8.82 11.49
N LYS A 33 -9.89 -8.81 12.74
CA LYS A 33 -10.77 -8.83 13.92
C LYS A 33 -11.58 -7.55 14.03
N TRP A 34 -12.69 -7.64 14.73
CA TRP A 34 -13.46 -6.46 15.13
C TRP A 34 -12.59 -5.45 15.89
N GLY A 35 -12.72 -4.17 15.56
CA GLY A 35 -11.88 -3.10 16.09
C GLY A 35 -10.57 -2.87 15.32
N TYR A 36 -10.19 -3.81 14.44
CA TYR A 36 -9.03 -3.69 13.53
C TYR A 36 -9.44 -3.72 12.05
N ASN A 37 -10.71 -3.60 11.75
CA ASN A 37 -11.24 -3.74 10.40
C ASN A 37 -11.93 -2.47 9.88
N ASN A 38 -11.75 -1.31 10.52
CA ASN A 38 -12.28 -0.06 10.00
C ASN A 38 -11.52 0.34 8.73
N VAL A 39 -12.26 0.83 7.73
CA VAL A 39 -11.71 1.21 6.43
C VAL A 39 -12.22 2.58 6.01
N ALA A 40 -11.31 3.47 5.67
CA ALA A 40 -11.60 4.74 5.02
C ALA A 40 -11.12 4.70 3.57
N LEU A 41 -11.97 5.12 2.66
CA LEU A 41 -11.65 5.29 1.25
C LEU A 41 -11.51 6.77 0.93
N VAL A 42 -10.40 7.15 0.32
CA VAL A 42 -10.22 8.47 -0.32
C VAL A 42 -10.35 8.30 -1.82
N THR A 43 -11.34 8.93 -2.42
CA THR A 43 -11.63 8.77 -3.86
C THR A 43 -12.08 10.07 -4.52
N SER A 44 -11.79 10.21 -5.80
CA SER A 44 -12.27 11.33 -6.61
C SER A 44 -13.70 11.14 -7.14
N THR A 45 -14.28 9.97 -6.96
CA THR A 45 -15.61 9.59 -7.46
C THR A 45 -16.44 8.89 -6.36
N PRO A 46 -16.78 9.60 -5.26
CA PRO A 46 -17.43 8.98 -4.09
C PRO A 46 -18.82 8.40 -4.39
N ASP A 47 -19.51 8.90 -5.41
CA ASP A 47 -20.84 8.39 -5.77
C ASP A 47 -20.79 6.98 -6.35
N THR A 48 -19.73 6.60 -7.04
CA THR A 48 -19.59 5.23 -7.60
C THR A 48 -19.51 4.17 -6.52
N VAL A 49 -19.08 4.54 -5.31
CA VAL A 49 -18.99 3.62 -4.15
C VAL A 49 -20.37 3.11 -3.73
N LYS A 50 -21.43 3.91 -3.94
CA LYS A 50 -22.82 3.55 -3.59
C LYS A 50 -23.38 2.43 -4.48
N GLU A 51 -22.76 2.18 -5.63
CA GLU A 51 -23.17 1.16 -6.59
C GLU A 51 -22.67 -0.24 -6.21
N PHE A 52 -21.69 -0.35 -5.30
CA PHE A 52 -21.22 -1.64 -4.80
C PHE A 52 -22.31 -2.35 -3.99
N LYS A 53 -22.32 -3.67 -4.03
CA LYS A 53 -23.28 -4.50 -3.31
C LYS A 53 -23.18 -4.35 -1.79
N SER A 54 -21.97 -4.10 -1.27
CA SER A 54 -21.71 -3.93 0.16
C SER A 54 -20.94 -2.62 0.42
N PRO A 55 -21.52 -1.43 0.12
CA PRO A 55 -20.79 -0.16 0.25
C PRO A 55 -20.39 0.16 1.69
N TRP A 56 -21.05 -0.45 2.67
CA TRP A 56 -20.78 -0.34 4.11
C TRP A 56 -19.45 -0.94 4.56
N VAL A 57 -18.72 -1.64 3.69
CA VAL A 57 -17.34 -2.09 3.99
C VAL A 57 -16.39 -0.91 4.17
N PHE A 58 -16.77 0.27 3.64
CA PHE A 58 -16.09 1.53 3.92
C PHE A 58 -16.82 2.24 5.06
N ASP A 59 -16.16 2.37 6.22
CA ASP A 59 -16.68 3.10 7.36
C ASP A 59 -16.68 4.62 7.11
N HIS A 60 -15.76 5.08 6.26
CA HIS A 60 -15.68 6.46 5.79
C HIS A 60 -15.38 6.50 4.29
N VAL A 61 -16.05 7.41 3.57
CA VAL A 61 -15.73 7.76 2.18
C VAL A 61 -15.41 9.25 2.14
N ILE A 62 -14.20 9.57 1.70
CA ILE A 62 -13.63 10.92 1.72
C ILE A 62 -13.39 11.34 0.28
N GLU A 63 -13.96 12.46 -0.12
CA GLU A 63 -13.76 13.00 -1.46
C GLU A 63 -12.35 13.58 -1.60
N TRP A 64 -11.65 13.15 -2.66
CA TRP A 64 -10.35 13.67 -3.04
C TRP A 64 -10.47 14.82 -4.01
N ASP A 65 -9.93 15.95 -3.62
CA ASP A 65 -9.81 17.11 -4.48
C ASP A 65 -8.63 16.91 -5.48
N LYS A 66 -8.97 16.67 -6.74
CA LYS A 66 -7.98 16.46 -7.83
C LYS A 66 -7.03 17.66 -8.03
N GLU A 67 -7.44 18.86 -7.63
CA GLU A 67 -6.59 20.05 -7.73
C GLU A 67 -5.35 19.96 -6.79
N LYS A 68 -5.42 19.15 -5.76
CA LYS A 68 -4.28 18.87 -4.85
C LYS A 68 -3.17 18.02 -5.49
N GLY A 69 -3.39 17.50 -6.68
CA GLY A 69 -2.43 16.72 -7.44
C GLY A 69 -2.71 15.22 -7.45
N TRP A 70 -1.81 14.48 -8.09
CA TRP A 70 -1.96 13.04 -8.33
C TRP A 70 -1.62 12.16 -7.12
N ASP A 71 -0.82 12.65 -6.17
CA ASP A 71 -0.34 11.87 -5.04
C ASP A 71 -1.08 12.19 -3.73
N GLY A 72 -2.24 11.57 -3.57
CA GLY A 72 -3.02 11.65 -2.33
C GLY A 72 -2.35 10.99 -1.14
N ARG A 73 -1.39 10.07 -1.35
CA ARG A 73 -0.71 9.37 -0.24
C ARG A 73 0.16 10.31 0.59
N SER A 74 0.69 11.36 0.01
CA SER A 74 1.43 12.38 0.78
C SER A 74 0.55 13.21 1.72
N TRP A 75 -0.78 13.09 1.60
CA TRP A 75 -1.77 13.79 2.42
C TRP A 75 -2.47 12.89 3.45
N MET A 76 -2.04 11.64 3.60
CA MET A 76 -2.72 10.66 4.44
C MET A 76 -2.81 11.08 5.93
N ASP A 77 -1.84 11.83 6.44
CA ASP A 77 -1.86 12.41 7.78
C ASP A 77 -3.02 13.38 8.02
N GLN A 78 -3.45 14.09 6.97
CA GLN A 78 -4.56 15.05 7.04
C GLN A 78 -5.91 14.41 6.69
N LEU A 79 -5.90 13.37 5.84
CA LEU A 79 -7.12 12.73 5.34
C LEU A 79 -7.63 11.64 6.28
N SER A 80 -6.76 11.00 7.04
CA SER A 80 -7.19 9.90 7.90
C SER A 80 -8.18 10.35 8.98
N PRO A 81 -9.32 9.63 9.13
CA PRO A 81 -10.25 9.85 10.24
C PRO A 81 -9.82 9.13 11.53
N PHE A 82 -8.75 8.33 11.50
CA PHE A 82 -8.31 7.47 12.60
C PHE A 82 -7.12 8.08 13.34
N ASP A 83 -6.96 7.71 14.63
CA ASP A 83 -5.81 8.12 15.45
C ASP A 83 -4.56 7.30 15.10
N TYR A 84 -4.76 6.03 14.73
CA TYR A 84 -3.74 5.10 14.25
C TYR A 84 -4.17 4.61 12.87
N THR A 85 -3.32 4.81 11.89
CA THR A 85 -3.66 4.55 10.48
C THR A 85 -2.64 3.66 9.82
N VAL A 86 -3.11 2.69 9.05
CA VAL A 86 -2.32 2.02 8.01
C VAL A 86 -2.83 2.47 6.65
N CYS A 87 -2.01 3.18 5.90
CA CYS A 87 -2.33 3.52 4.51
C CYS A 87 -1.86 2.41 3.57
N LEU A 88 -2.72 2.06 2.61
CA LEU A 88 -2.52 0.95 1.69
C LEU A 88 -2.72 1.38 0.23
N ASP A 89 -1.99 0.74 -0.69
CA ASP A 89 -2.32 0.81 -2.11
C ASP A 89 -3.60 0.01 -2.39
N ALA A 90 -4.44 0.49 -3.31
CA ALA A 90 -5.73 -0.12 -3.60
C ALA A 90 -5.63 -1.54 -4.19
N ASP A 91 -4.51 -1.87 -4.82
CA ASP A 91 -4.23 -3.14 -5.47
C ASP A 91 -3.56 -4.18 -4.54
N MET A 92 -4.08 -4.27 -3.32
CA MET A 92 -3.62 -5.21 -2.29
C MET A 92 -4.76 -6.11 -1.81
N LEU A 93 -4.41 -7.24 -1.18
CA LEU A 93 -5.35 -8.15 -0.52
C LEU A 93 -4.75 -8.70 0.78
N PHE A 94 -5.58 -8.87 1.78
CA PHE A 94 -5.23 -9.54 3.04
C PHE A 94 -5.66 -11.00 2.99
N SER A 95 -4.76 -11.92 3.39
CA SER A 95 -5.05 -13.35 3.47
C SER A 95 -5.25 -13.86 4.89
N ARG A 96 -4.88 -13.06 5.91
CA ARG A 96 -5.05 -13.40 7.33
C ARG A 96 -5.18 -12.17 8.23
N ASP A 97 -5.51 -12.39 9.48
CA ASP A 97 -5.49 -11.39 10.54
C ASP A 97 -4.06 -10.97 10.91
N ILE A 98 -3.83 -9.66 10.96
CA ILE A 98 -2.58 -9.04 11.40
C ILE A 98 -2.76 -8.12 12.62
N SER A 99 -3.86 -8.24 13.35
CA SER A 99 -4.17 -7.34 14.46
C SER A 99 -3.07 -7.27 15.52
N HIS A 100 -2.41 -8.38 15.84
CA HIS A 100 -1.29 -8.41 16.78
C HIS A 100 -0.05 -7.65 16.28
N GLN A 101 0.15 -7.55 14.97
CA GLN A 101 1.21 -6.72 14.37
C GLN A 101 0.84 -5.24 14.46
N ILE A 102 -0.45 -4.92 14.32
CA ILE A 102 -0.95 -3.56 14.52
C ILE A 102 -0.77 -3.13 15.97
N ASP A 103 -1.07 -3.99 16.95
CA ASP A 103 -0.81 -3.71 18.37
C ASP A 103 0.65 -3.35 18.61
N TYR A 104 1.56 -4.12 18.02
CA TYR A 104 2.98 -3.83 18.11
C TYR A 104 3.33 -2.44 17.55
N PHE A 105 2.81 -2.04 16.38
CA PHE A 105 3.05 -0.71 15.82
C PHE A 105 2.45 0.40 16.70
N VAL A 106 1.24 0.19 17.23
CA VAL A 106 0.59 1.16 18.13
C VAL A 106 1.44 1.40 19.38
N GLU A 107 2.06 0.37 19.92
CA GLU A 107 2.87 0.47 21.13
C GLU A 107 4.27 1.04 20.87
N ASN A 108 4.89 0.68 19.73
CA ASN A 108 6.33 0.87 19.52
C ASN A 108 6.71 1.84 18.40
N SER A 109 5.74 2.36 17.63
CA SER A 109 6.05 3.16 16.43
C SER A 109 5.20 4.42 16.33
N GLU A 110 5.78 5.53 15.94
CA GLU A 110 5.05 6.74 15.55
C GLU A 110 4.80 6.77 14.03
N LEU A 111 5.76 6.23 13.28
CA LEU A 111 5.73 6.09 11.83
C LEU A 111 6.47 4.81 11.45
N TYR A 112 5.88 3.99 10.57
CA TYR A 112 6.52 2.79 10.04
C TYR A 112 6.22 2.63 8.56
N ILE A 113 7.27 2.34 7.78
CA ILE A 113 7.18 1.97 6.36
C ILE A 113 8.14 0.78 6.15
N PRO A 114 7.69 -0.35 5.58
CA PRO A 114 8.56 -1.52 5.42
C PRO A 114 9.75 -1.23 4.51
N SER A 115 10.91 -1.70 4.92
CA SER A 115 12.16 -1.65 4.15
C SER A 115 12.36 -2.89 3.25
N LYS A 116 11.52 -3.91 3.42
CA LYS A 116 11.56 -5.18 2.71
C LYS A 116 10.24 -5.46 2.02
N SER A 117 10.28 -6.13 0.89
CA SER A 117 9.14 -6.79 0.26
C SER A 117 9.53 -8.22 -0.11
N TYR A 118 8.55 -9.06 -0.44
CA TYR A 118 8.75 -10.49 -0.62
C TYR A 118 8.29 -10.93 -2.01
N THR A 119 8.96 -11.94 -2.56
CA THR A 119 8.47 -12.68 -3.72
C THR A 119 7.28 -13.55 -3.29
N TYR A 120 6.48 -14.03 -4.26
CA TYR A 120 5.37 -14.96 -3.96
C TYR A 120 5.84 -16.32 -3.38
N ARG A 121 7.14 -16.58 -3.41
CA ARG A 121 7.78 -17.75 -2.79
C ARG A 121 8.23 -17.49 -1.35
N GLY A 122 8.05 -16.27 -0.85
CA GLY A 122 8.46 -15.88 0.50
C GLY A 122 9.94 -15.46 0.63
N GLU A 123 10.65 -15.26 -0.47
CA GLU A 123 12.04 -14.78 -0.49
C GLU A 123 12.04 -13.25 -0.38
N VAL A 124 13.02 -12.67 0.30
CA VAL A 124 13.22 -11.23 0.30
C VAL A 124 13.58 -10.76 -1.11
N VAL A 125 12.90 -9.73 -1.59
CA VAL A 125 13.14 -9.15 -2.92
C VAL A 125 14.56 -8.60 -3.00
N SER A 126 15.31 -9.03 -4.02
CA SER A 126 16.62 -8.48 -4.32
C SER A 126 16.50 -7.07 -4.94
N ASN A 127 17.24 -6.12 -4.39
CA ASN A 127 17.16 -4.71 -4.81
C ASN A 127 18.03 -4.36 -6.02
N ASN A 128 18.85 -5.29 -6.52
CA ASN A 128 19.93 -5.02 -7.47
C ASN A 128 19.48 -4.39 -8.80
N PHE A 129 18.21 -4.49 -9.16
CA PHE A 129 17.70 -3.91 -10.39
C PHE A 129 16.62 -2.85 -10.15
N TYR A 130 15.66 -3.14 -9.31
CA TYR A 130 14.45 -2.32 -9.11
C TYR A 130 14.68 -1.06 -8.28
N ARG A 131 15.61 -1.14 -7.31
CA ARG A 131 15.88 -0.08 -6.32
C ARG A 131 17.27 0.57 -6.48
N THR A 132 17.84 0.51 -7.68
CA THR A 132 19.19 1.08 -7.93
C THR A 132 19.31 2.57 -7.61
N ALA A 133 18.24 3.35 -7.77
CA ALA A 133 18.23 4.76 -7.41
C ALA A 133 18.41 4.97 -5.90
N PHE A 134 17.79 4.12 -5.07
CA PHE A 134 17.93 4.17 -3.62
C PHE A 134 19.35 3.81 -3.20
N GLU A 135 19.91 2.73 -3.73
CA GLU A 135 21.25 2.28 -3.41
C GLU A 135 22.31 3.31 -3.81
N LYS A 136 22.29 3.79 -5.07
CA LYS A 136 23.24 4.78 -5.59
C LYS A 136 23.24 6.11 -4.82
N ASN A 137 22.12 6.50 -4.24
CA ASN A 137 21.97 7.76 -3.52
C ASN A 137 21.98 7.58 -1.99
N ASN A 138 22.27 6.35 -1.52
CA ASN A 138 22.27 6.00 -0.10
C ASN A 138 20.95 6.42 0.58
N LEU A 139 19.82 6.10 -0.05
CA LEU A 139 18.49 6.33 0.49
C LEU A 139 17.98 5.07 1.19
N PRO A 140 17.16 5.21 2.24
CA PRO A 140 16.49 4.08 2.85
C PRO A 140 15.56 3.41 1.84
N ASN A 141 15.58 2.08 1.79
CA ASN A 141 14.73 1.31 0.89
C ASN A 141 13.32 1.20 1.47
N LEU A 142 12.46 2.16 1.21
CA LEU A 142 11.10 2.23 1.73
C LEU A 142 10.07 1.81 0.68
N TYR A 143 9.07 1.04 1.12
CA TYR A 143 7.93 0.61 0.30
C TYR A 143 6.65 1.25 0.82
N SER A 144 6.21 2.33 0.20
CA SER A 144 5.07 3.15 0.64
C SER A 144 3.70 2.48 0.52
N PHE A 145 3.62 1.30 -0.10
CA PHE A 145 2.38 0.55 -0.24
C PHE A 145 1.76 0.14 1.11
N PHE A 146 2.55 0.14 2.18
CA PHE A 146 2.11 -0.05 3.56
C PHE A 146 2.77 1.02 4.43
N THR A 147 1.99 1.95 4.95
CA THR A 147 2.51 3.04 5.79
C THR A 147 1.65 3.16 7.04
N PHE A 148 2.23 2.81 8.21
CA PHE A 148 1.59 3.04 9.51
C PHE A 148 2.03 4.38 10.07
N PHE A 149 1.10 5.12 10.70
CA PHE A 149 1.42 6.34 11.44
C PHE A 149 0.40 6.64 12.56
N LYS A 150 0.88 7.37 13.58
CA LYS A 150 0.03 8.00 14.60
C LYS A 150 -0.32 9.41 14.14
N LYS A 151 -1.60 9.75 14.10
CA LYS A 151 -2.10 11.04 13.59
C LYS A 151 -1.55 12.24 14.34
N ASP A 152 -1.40 12.13 15.66
CA ASP A 152 -0.91 13.23 16.48
C ASP A 152 0.61 13.30 16.61
N SER A 153 1.34 12.36 16.02
CA SER A 153 2.81 12.36 16.02
C SER A 153 3.34 13.59 15.27
N ILE A 154 4.25 14.29 15.94
CA ILE A 154 5.01 15.40 15.34
C ILE A 154 5.89 14.86 14.22
N LEU A 155 6.55 13.73 14.45
CA LEU A 155 7.39 13.05 13.47
C LEU A 155 6.65 12.73 12.18
N ALA A 156 5.45 12.12 12.29
CA ALA A 156 4.63 11.80 11.12
C ALA A 156 4.21 13.07 10.35
N LYS A 157 3.81 14.13 11.06
CA LYS A 157 3.44 15.42 10.45
C LYS A 157 4.59 16.07 9.70
N GLU A 158 5.79 16.09 10.28
CA GLU A 158 6.99 16.62 9.62
C GLU A 158 7.35 15.79 8.39
N PHE A 159 7.33 14.47 8.52
CA PHE A 159 7.62 13.53 7.44
C PHE A 159 6.70 13.74 6.22
N PHE A 160 5.38 13.74 6.41
CA PHE A 160 4.43 13.93 5.31
C PHE A 160 4.49 15.36 4.75
N THR A 161 4.73 16.36 5.60
CA THR A 161 4.89 17.74 5.13
C THR A 161 6.09 17.88 4.21
N LEU A 162 7.22 17.29 4.58
CA LEU A 162 8.41 17.27 3.72
C LEU A 162 8.18 16.44 2.46
N GLY A 163 7.51 15.29 2.55
CA GLY A 163 7.14 14.47 1.39
C GLY A 163 6.31 15.25 0.38
N ARG A 164 5.28 15.96 0.84
CA ARG A 164 4.49 16.88 -0.03
C ARG A 164 5.34 17.95 -0.69
N HIS A 165 6.29 18.53 0.07
CA HIS A 165 7.18 19.55 -0.48
C HIS A 165 8.09 18.99 -1.58
N ILE A 166 8.65 17.80 -1.38
CA ILE A 166 9.47 17.08 -2.37
C ILE A 166 8.67 16.80 -3.65
N ILE A 167 7.46 16.26 -3.50
CA ILE A 167 6.58 15.91 -4.63
C ILE A 167 6.18 17.15 -5.43
N LYS A 168 5.98 18.29 -4.78
CA LYS A 168 5.66 19.56 -5.43
C LYS A 168 6.85 20.22 -6.13
N ASN A 169 8.07 19.92 -5.70
CA ASN A 169 9.30 20.50 -6.23
C ASN A 169 10.28 19.43 -6.78
N PRO A 170 9.80 18.51 -7.64
CA PRO A 170 10.53 17.30 -8.00
C PRO A 170 11.85 17.59 -8.72
N ILE A 171 11.92 18.69 -9.50
CA ILE A 171 13.13 19.05 -10.27
C ILE A 171 14.25 19.50 -9.34
N GLU A 172 13.95 20.30 -8.33
CA GLU A 172 14.93 20.78 -7.35
C GLU A 172 15.55 19.60 -6.58
N PHE A 173 14.70 18.77 -5.99
CA PHE A 173 15.15 17.60 -5.23
C PHE A 173 15.85 16.56 -6.10
N LYS A 174 15.37 16.35 -7.32
CA LYS A 174 16.00 15.45 -8.27
C LYS A 174 17.41 15.91 -8.63
N ASN A 175 17.60 17.16 -8.97
CA ASN A 175 18.92 17.69 -9.35
C ASN A 175 19.91 17.64 -8.18
N THR A 176 19.42 17.79 -6.96
CA THR A 176 20.26 17.75 -5.76
C THR A 176 20.62 16.32 -5.33
N PHE A 177 19.65 15.39 -5.36
CA PHE A 177 19.81 14.06 -4.76
C PHE A 177 19.86 12.93 -5.80
N PHE A 178 19.36 13.14 -7.03
CA PHE A 178 19.30 12.14 -8.09
C PHE A 178 19.77 12.70 -9.45
N PRO A 179 20.96 13.28 -9.55
CA PRO A 179 21.39 13.96 -10.78
C PRO A 179 21.38 13.06 -12.01
N ASP A 180 21.63 11.77 -11.84
CA ASP A 180 21.66 10.76 -12.90
C ASP A 180 20.30 10.09 -13.16
N PHE A 181 19.28 10.41 -12.39
CA PHE A 181 17.97 9.82 -12.50
C PHE A 181 17.12 10.61 -13.50
N LYS A 182 16.73 10.00 -14.62
CA LYS A 182 16.03 10.67 -15.73
C LYS A 182 14.51 10.89 -15.61
N PRO A 183 13.74 10.23 -14.70
CA PRO A 183 12.32 10.49 -14.57
C PRO A 183 12.02 11.97 -14.30
N ARG A 184 10.91 12.44 -14.89
CA ARG A 184 10.43 13.81 -14.69
C ARG A 184 9.73 14.02 -13.35
N VAL A 185 9.38 12.93 -12.67
CA VAL A 185 8.57 12.91 -11.45
C VAL A 185 9.32 12.10 -10.40
N VAL A 186 9.31 12.56 -9.17
CA VAL A 186 9.74 11.78 -8.00
C VAL A 186 8.53 10.97 -7.54
N GLY A 187 8.66 9.66 -7.46
CA GLY A 187 7.60 8.79 -6.95
C GLY A 187 7.43 8.91 -5.42
N THR A 188 6.35 8.36 -4.89
CA THR A 188 6.07 8.42 -3.44
C THR A 188 7.17 7.74 -2.63
N ASP A 189 7.64 6.58 -3.08
CA ASP A 189 8.72 5.84 -2.42
C ASP A 189 10.01 6.68 -2.32
N GLU A 190 10.39 7.36 -3.42
CA GLU A 190 11.56 8.23 -3.45
C GLU A 190 11.36 9.46 -2.56
N ALA A 191 10.19 10.09 -2.61
CA ALA A 191 9.88 11.24 -1.77
C ALA A 191 9.93 10.88 -0.28
N PHE A 192 9.39 9.73 0.11
CA PHE A 192 9.39 9.25 1.48
C PHE A 192 10.81 8.85 1.93
N ALA A 193 11.59 8.22 1.06
CA ALA A 193 12.98 7.91 1.36
C ALA A 193 13.84 9.17 1.55
N LEU A 194 13.62 10.21 0.75
CA LEU A 194 14.26 11.51 0.92
C LEU A 194 13.82 12.19 2.23
N SER A 195 12.52 12.16 2.54
CA SER A 195 12.01 12.70 3.80
C SER A 195 12.66 12.04 4.99
N ALA A 196 12.74 10.71 5.01
CA ALA A 196 13.38 9.95 6.07
C ALA A 196 14.87 10.28 6.21
N LYS A 197 15.59 10.43 5.09
CA LYS A 197 16.99 10.79 5.09
C LYS A 197 17.24 12.21 5.59
N ILE A 198 16.45 13.18 5.13
CA ILE A 198 16.60 14.59 5.53
C ILE A 198 16.29 14.80 7.01
N LEU A 199 15.28 14.10 7.54
CA LEU A 199 14.90 14.13 8.95
C LEU A 199 15.78 13.24 9.84
N ASP A 200 16.70 12.46 9.24
CA ASP A 200 17.60 11.51 9.93
C ASP A 200 16.86 10.45 10.77
N ILE A 201 15.67 10.04 10.30
CA ILE A 201 14.80 9.07 10.99
C ILE A 201 14.82 7.67 10.37
N GLN A 202 15.69 7.43 9.42
CA GLN A 202 15.74 6.18 8.64
C GLN A 202 15.93 4.92 9.51
N ASN A 203 16.67 5.04 10.63
CA ASN A 203 16.87 3.94 11.57
C ASN A 203 15.63 3.70 12.46
N GLU A 204 14.85 4.73 12.72
CA GLU A 204 13.60 4.64 13.51
C GLU A 204 12.45 4.06 12.70
N MET A 205 12.46 4.27 11.36
CA MET A 205 11.45 3.76 10.42
C MET A 205 11.75 2.35 9.92
N SER A 206 13.02 1.94 9.88
CA SER A 206 13.43 0.62 9.41
C SER A 206 13.56 -0.34 10.58
N TYR A 207 12.44 -0.73 11.16
CA TYR A 207 12.44 -1.91 12.03
C TYR A 207 12.87 -3.11 11.18
N ASP A 208 13.89 -3.82 11.62
CA ASP A 208 14.30 -5.09 10.99
C ASP A 208 13.31 -6.20 11.37
N LEU A 209 12.04 -5.89 11.23
CA LEU A 209 10.94 -6.78 11.50
C LEU A 209 10.58 -7.52 10.22
N ASP A 210 10.39 -8.82 10.35
CA ASP A 210 9.88 -9.66 9.27
C ASP A 210 8.34 -9.62 9.17
N PHE A 211 7.71 -8.52 9.61
CA PHE A 211 6.26 -8.34 9.54
C PHE A 211 5.84 -6.86 9.41
N PRO A 212 4.69 -6.58 8.78
CA PRO A 212 3.92 -7.53 7.97
C PRO A 212 4.71 -7.90 6.71
N LYS A 213 4.62 -9.16 6.29
CA LYS A 213 5.17 -9.56 5.00
C LYS A 213 4.24 -9.09 3.91
N VAL A 214 4.76 -8.30 2.98
CA VAL A 214 4.02 -7.90 1.78
C VAL A 214 4.68 -8.55 0.58
N VAL A 215 3.91 -9.44 -0.05
CA VAL A 215 4.30 -10.04 -1.32
C VAL A 215 4.07 -9.01 -2.43
N HIS A 216 5.13 -8.66 -3.15
CA HIS A 216 5.09 -7.63 -4.18
C HIS A 216 5.25 -8.24 -5.58
N MET A 217 4.15 -8.30 -6.34
CA MET A 217 4.08 -9.03 -7.61
C MET A 217 4.60 -8.27 -8.84
N LYS A 218 5.41 -7.22 -8.68
CA LYS A 218 6.11 -6.65 -9.84
C LYS A 218 7.04 -7.71 -10.48
N PRO A 219 6.93 -7.99 -11.80
CA PRO A 219 7.73 -9.03 -12.46
C PRO A 219 9.24 -8.87 -12.25
N MET A 220 9.73 -7.63 -12.32
CA MET A 220 11.15 -7.32 -12.15
C MET A 220 11.76 -7.67 -10.79
N VAL A 221 10.93 -7.92 -9.76
CA VAL A 221 11.40 -8.26 -8.42
C VAL A 221 11.31 -9.77 -8.11
N GLN A 222 10.76 -10.54 -9.04
CA GLN A 222 10.52 -11.98 -8.83
C GLN A 222 11.70 -12.87 -9.25
N ASN A 223 12.84 -12.30 -9.65
CA ASN A 223 14.00 -13.05 -10.19
C ASN A 223 13.63 -13.95 -11.39
N TRP A 224 12.65 -13.55 -12.18
CA TRP A 224 12.22 -14.26 -13.35
C TRP A 224 13.05 -13.87 -14.59
N PRO A 225 13.31 -14.81 -15.50
CA PRO A 225 14.05 -14.50 -16.74
C PRO A 225 13.26 -13.59 -17.70
N TRP A 226 11.96 -13.39 -17.46
CA TRP A 226 11.01 -12.59 -18.24
C TRP A 226 10.46 -11.38 -17.44
N ALA A 227 11.34 -10.70 -16.73
CA ALA A 227 11.01 -9.60 -15.81
C ALA A 227 10.28 -8.39 -16.45
N ALA A 228 10.16 -8.33 -17.77
CA ALA A 228 9.46 -7.27 -18.49
C ALA A 228 8.01 -7.62 -18.88
N ASP A 229 7.57 -8.85 -18.64
CA ASP A 229 6.24 -9.34 -19.00
C ASP A 229 5.25 -9.21 -17.84
N VAL A 230 3.96 -9.37 -18.15
CA VAL A 230 2.85 -9.42 -17.20
C VAL A 230 2.92 -10.73 -16.41
N TRP A 231 2.95 -10.66 -15.08
CA TRP A 231 3.19 -11.84 -14.25
C TRP A 231 2.06 -12.88 -14.37
N SER A 232 0.82 -12.46 -14.59
CA SER A 232 -0.33 -13.34 -14.73
C SER A 232 -0.29 -14.24 -15.97
N ASN A 233 0.54 -13.91 -16.98
CA ASN A 233 0.80 -14.79 -18.13
C ASN A 233 1.63 -16.03 -17.75
N HIS A 234 2.29 -16.04 -16.61
CA HIS A 234 3.26 -17.06 -16.21
C HIS A 234 2.84 -17.84 -14.96
N VAL A 235 2.05 -17.19 -14.08
CA VAL A 235 1.69 -17.77 -12.79
C VAL A 235 0.22 -17.49 -12.51
N GLY A 236 -0.57 -18.54 -12.24
CA GLY A 236 -1.98 -18.39 -11.90
C GLY A 236 -2.21 -17.75 -10.52
N PHE A 237 -3.25 -16.94 -10.42
CA PHE A 237 -3.76 -16.40 -9.18
C PHE A 237 -5.08 -17.10 -8.83
N TYR A 238 -5.22 -17.55 -7.59
CA TYR A 238 -6.39 -18.28 -7.11
C TYR A 238 -6.87 -17.71 -5.79
N PHE A 239 -8.17 -17.46 -5.71
CA PHE A 239 -8.89 -17.06 -4.51
C PHE A 239 -10.05 -18.04 -4.28
N ASN A 240 -10.35 -18.35 -3.01
CA ASN A 240 -11.44 -19.25 -2.67
C ASN A 240 -12.34 -18.73 -1.53
N THR A 241 -13.46 -19.42 -1.29
CA THR A 241 -14.44 -19.10 -0.23
C THR A 241 -13.91 -19.22 1.20
N LYS A 242 -12.69 -19.69 1.41
CA LYS A 242 -12.00 -19.68 2.71
C LYS A 242 -11.06 -18.48 2.86
N ASN A 243 -11.14 -17.51 1.95
CA ASN A 243 -10.26 -16.35 1.87
C ASN A 243 -8.77 -16.74 1.71
N GLU A 244 -8.51 -17.89 1.09
CA GLU A 244 -7.16 -18.34 0.81
C GLU A 244 -6.70 -17.81 -0.54
N ILE A 245 -5.49 -17.23 -0.55
CA ILE A 245 -4.84 -16.75 -1.78
C ILE A 245 -3.70 -17.72 -2.12
N LYS A 246 -3.65 -18.15 -3.38
CA LYS A 246 -2.50 -18.88 -3.93
C LYS A 246 -1.99 -18.19 -5.19
N ILE A 247 -0.67 -18.12 -5.32
CA ILE A 247 0.03 -17.69 -6.54
C ILE A 247 0.86 -18.88 -7.02
N GLY A 248 0.46 -19.43 -8.16
CA GLY A 248 0.94 -20.74 -8.59
C GLY A 248 0.64 -21.82 -7.53
N ASN A 249 1.67 -22.54 -7.10
CA ASN A 249 1.57 -23.56 -6.05
C ASN A 249 1.81 -23.03 -4.62
N HIS A 250 2.07 -21.72 -4.47
CA HIS A 250 2.42 -21.13 -3.17
C HIS A 250 1.21 -20.46 -2.54
N ARG A 251 0.80 -20.95 -1.36
CA ARG A 251 -0.22 -20.28 -0.52
C ARG A 251 0.40 -19.03 0.08
N GLN A 252 -0.35 -17.93 0.01
CA GLN A 252 0.02 -16.66 0.60
C GLN A 252 -0.57 -16.56 2.01
N TYR A 253 0.23 -16.08 2.96
CA TYR A 253 -0.15 -16.03 4.38
C TYR A 253 -0.21 -14.62 4.95
N ASP A 254 0.15 -13.60 4.18
CA ASP A 254 0.19 -12.23 4.63
C ASP A 254 -0.56 -11.30 3.65
N ILE A 255 0.01 -10.19 3.31
CA ILE A 255 -0.56 -9.20 2.41
C ILE A 255 0.01 -9.45 1.01
N VAL A 256 -0.84 -9.41 0.00
CA VAL A 256 -0.44 -9.53 -1.41
C VAL A 256 -0.71 -8.20 -2.12
N HIS A 257 0.34 -7.58 -2.64
CA HIS A 257 0.28 -6.45 -3.56
C HIS A 257 0.43 -7.01 -4.98
N TYR A 258 -0.72 -7.24 -5.65
CA TYR A 258 -0.76 -7.95 -6.92
C TYR A 258 -0.33 -7.11 -8.12
N VAL A 259 -0.38 -5.78 -8.03
CA VAL A 259 0.11 -4.79 -9.01
C VAL A 259 -0.67 -4.75 -10.32
N GLU A 260 -0.94 -5.90 -10.95
CA GLU A 260 -1.72 -6.00 -12.19
C GLU A 260 -3.21 -5.87 -11.88
N LYS A 261 -3.84 -4.84 -12.45
CA LYS A 261 -5.20 -4.43 -12.09
C LYS A 261 -6.26 -5.44 -12.50
N ASP A 262 -6.01 -6.18 -13.58
CA ASP A 262 -6.90 -7.23 -14.10
C ASP A 262 -6.92 -8.51 -13.25
N THR A 263 -6.05 -8.59 -12.22
CA THR A 263 -6.04 -9.69 -11.25
C THR A 263 -7.39 -9.80 -10.51
N ILE A 264 -8.05 -8.67 -10.24
CA ILE A 264 -9.32 -8.63 -9.53
C ILE A 264 -10.48 -8.68 -10.53
N THR A 265 -11.04 -9.86 -10.66
CA THR A 265 -12.23 -10.12 -11.49
C THR A 265 -13.52 -9.98 -10.67
N ASP A 266 -14.66 -9.84 -11.35
CA ASP A 266 -15.98 -9.83 -10.70
C ASP A 266 -16.27 -11.15 -9.96
N GLU A 267 -15.70 -12.26 -10.42
CA GLU A 267 -15.78 -13.55 -9.74
C GLU A 267 -15.09 -13.51 -8.38
N ILE A 268 -13.87 -12.95 -8.29
CA ILE A 268 -13.15 -12.81 -7.02
C ILE A 268 -13.93 -11.93 -6.06
N ILE A 269 -14.47 -10.80 -6.53
CA ILE A 269 -15.31 -9.92 -5.71
C ILE A 269 -16.54 -10.66 -5.18
N SER A 270 -17.22 -11.41 -6.05
CA SER A 270 -18.40 -12.20 -5.67
C SER A 270 -18.08 -13.26 -4.61
N LEU A 271 -16.93 -13.93 -4.72
CA LEU A 271 -16.45 -14.88 -3.70
C LEU A 271 -16.13 -14.17 -2.37
N GLN A 272 -15.52 -13.00 -2.42
CA GLN A 272 -15.23 -12.21 -1.20
C GLN A 272 -16.51 -11.75 -0.50
N GLU A 273 -17.52 -11.33 -1.24
CA GLU A 273 -18.84 -10.98 -0.72
C GLU A 273 -19.53 -12.19 -0.10
N GLU A 274 -19.47 -13.36 -0.75
CA GLU A 274 -20.01 -14.61 -0.20
C GLU A 274 -19.38 -14.93 1.17
N VAL A 275 -18.06 -14.84 1.28
CA VAL A 275 -17.35 -15.03 2.57
C VAL A 275 -17.85 -14.05 3.63
N LEU A 276 -18.06 -12.78 3.26
CA LEU A 276 -18.53 -11.73 4.19
C LEU A 276 -19.93 -12.02 4.73
N TRP A 277 -20.81 -12.55 3.90
CA TRP A 277 -22.21 -12.86 4.28
C TRP A 277 -22.39 -14.16 5.06
N GLN A 278 -21.34 -15.01 5.12
CA GLN A 278 -21.33 -16.25 5.91
C GLN A 278 -20.85 -16.05 7.36
N LYS A 279 -20.36 -14.86 7.70
CA LYS A 279 -19.94 -14.47 9.05
C LYS A 279 -21.09 -13.86 9.86
#